data_83da377ac1d957580d4bcbf0ea84ec54
#
_entry.id   83da377ac1d957580d4bcbf0ea84ec54
#
_cell.length_a   1.000
_cell.length_b   1.000
_cell.length_c   1.000
_cell.angle_alpha   90.00
_cell.angle_beta   90.00
_cell.angle_gamma   90.00
#
_symmetry.space_group_name_H-M   'P 1'
#
loop_
_entity.id
_entity.type
_entity.pdbx_description
1 polymer ?
#
loop_
_entity_poly.entity_id
_entity_poly.type
_entity_poly.pdbx_seq_one_letter_code
_entity_poly.pdbx_strand_id
1 'polypeptide(L)'
;MRKRTLIVLGILLASFVIQSCSSSPERGIISRYFNAVRMNDNATMASMALEPAQWDVASWDIVSVSPEKIEPMTLPGLTKAEADAKKAQDGQIGPTMDADTVLQNAKDEQDLARSAGAKAVAKKKVDEAQAKYDTEYAKMKEFKTNYTNAKAAASAEEQIALFSLGLRELASIRDLSGNVHSKDVVVNIKTTQGQVKSYRLPMRMYELKNDAGQKLPARWIIVKFEPVV
;
A
#
# COMPACT_ATOMS: atom_id res chain seq x y z
N MET A 1 17.44 -57.75 -18.53
CA MET A 1 17.17 -56.31 -18.66
C MET A 1 15.98 -55.78 -17.82
N ARG A 2 14.93 -56.58 -17.53
CA ARG A 2 13.71 -56.12 -16.78
C ARG A 2 13.91 -55.77 -15.27
N LYS A 3 14.86 -56.34 -14.58
CA LYS A 3 15.07 -56.10 -13.13
C LYS A 3 15.80 -54.77 -12.84
N ARG A 4 16.64 -54.25 -13.73
CA ARG A 4 17.37 -53.00 -13.55
C ARG A 4 16.45 -51.74 -13.78
N THR A 5 15.46 -51.89 -14.63
CA THR A 5 14.50 -50.80 -14.94
C THR A 5 13.53 -50.58 -13.77
N LEU A 6 13.16 -51.61 -13.01
CA LEU A 6 12.28 -51.50 -11.84
C LEU A 6 12.98 -50.79 -10.66
N ILE A 7 14.28 -50.97 -10.47
CA ILE A 7 15.06 -50.35 -9.41
C ILE A 7 15.21 -48.84 -9.66
N VAL A 8 15.42 -48.41 -10.91
CA VAL A 8 15.55 -47.02 -11.32
C VAL A 8 14.21 -46.28 -11.14
N LEU A 9 13.08 -46.93 -11.46
CA LEU A 9 11.73 -46.36 -11.29
C LEU A 9 11.37 -46.21 -9.82
N GLY A 10 11.79 -47.14 -8.96
CA GLY A 10 11.60 -47.07 -7.49
C GLY A 10 12.38 -45.96 -6.83
N ILE A 11 13.60 -45.64 -7.30
CA ILE A 11 14.41 -44.53 -6.80
C ILE A 11 13.86 -43.18 -7.22
N LEU A 12 13.30 -43.07 -8.43
CA LEU A 12 12.67 -41.83 -8.91
C LEU A 12 11.37 -41.51 -8.17
N LEU A 13 10.58 -42.51 -7.77
CA LEU A 13 9.38 -42.29 -6.95
C LEU A 13 9.73 -41.95 -5.47
N ALA A 14 10.80 -42.47 -4.93
CA ALA A 14 11.25 -42.16 -3.57
C ALA A 14 11.79 -40.73 -3.45
N SER A 15 12.29 -40.10 -4.54
CA SER A 15 12.81 -38.74 -4.51
C SER A 15 11.72 -37.67 -4.39
N PHE A 16 10.46 -38.01 -4.65
CA PHE A 16 9.33 -37.05 -4.55
C PHE A 16 8.73 -36.93 -3.15
N VAL A 17 9.09 -37.79 -2.20
CA VAL A 17 8.45 -37.83 -0.87
C VAL A 17 9.24 -37.06 0.19
N ILE A 18 10.47 -36.59 -0.10
CA ILE A 18 11.34 -35.98 0.93
C ILE A 18 11.20 -34.43 0.98
N GLN A 19 10.36 -33.82 0.15
CA GLN A 19 10.18 -32.34 0.15
C GLN A 19 9.10 -31.81 1.11
N SER A 20 8.58 -32.61 2.03
CA SER A 20 7.38 -32.25 2.81
C SER A 20 7.62 -31.92 4.30
N CYS A 21 8.85 -31.72 4.77
CA CYS A 21 9.11 -31.44 6.19
C CYS A 21 9.96 -30.19 6.48
N SER A 22 10.02 -29.20 5.58
CA SER A 22 10.42 -27.86 6.00
C SER A 22 9.17 -27.15 6.51
N SER A 23 9.08 -26.90 7.80
CA SER A 23 8.03 -26.04 8.35
C SER A 23 8.10 -24.70 7.61
N SER A 24 7.14 -24.46 6.73
CA SER A 24 7.12 -23.24 5.93
C SER A 24 7.10 -22.03 6.85
N PRO A 25 7.90 -20.98 6.59
CA PRO A 25 8.04 -19.83 7.51
C PRO A 25 6.70 -19.18 7.82
N GLU A 26 5.75 -19.19 6.88
CA GLU A 26 4.40 -18.66 7.05
C GLU A 26 3.61 -19.42 8.11
N ARG A 27 3.75 -20.75 8.19
CA ARG A 27 3.05 -21.55 9.21
C ARG A 27 3.49 -21.18 10.62
N GLY A 28 4.78 -20.94 10.83
CA GLY A 28 5.33 -20.51 12.12
C GLY A 28 4.78 -19.16 12.55
N ILE A 29 4.70 -18.21 11.63
CA ILE A 29 4.19 -16.86 11.89
C ILE A 29 2.70 -16.91 12.21
N ILE A 30 1.90 -17.58 11.38
CA ILE A 30 0.45 -17.69 11.53
C ILE A 30 0.10 -18.43 12.83
N SER A 31 0.80 -19.51 13.14
CA SER A 31 0.65 -20.23 14.41
C SER A 31 0.88 -19.32 15.61
N ARG A 32 1.98 -18.57 15.58
CA ARG A 32 2.33 -17.65 16.67
C ARG A 32 1.32 -16.53 16.79
N TYR A 33 0.84 -15.97 15.67
CA TYR A 33 -0.19 -14.94 15.65
C TYR A 33 -1.50 -15.42 16.29
N PHE A 34 -2.05 -16.57 15.84
CA PHE A 34 -3.31 -17.08 16.38
C PHE A 34 -3.20 -17.59 17.83
N ASN A 35 -2.04 -18.06 18.25
CA ASN A 35 -1.80 -18.33 19.66
C ASN A 35 -1.85 -17.05 20.50
N ALA A 36 -1.27 -15.95 20.00
CA ALA A 36 -1.34 -14.64 20.66
C ALA A 36 -2.79 -14.13 20.72
N VAL A 37 -3.58 -14.30 19.65
CA VAL A 37 -5.02 -13.98 19.64
C VAL A 37 -5.76 -14.72 20.75
N ARG A 38 -5.55 -16.05 20.88
CA ARG A 38 -6.19 -16.88 21.91
C ARG A 38 -5.80 -16.50 23.34
N MET A 39 -4.58 -15.99 23.52
CA MET A 39 -4.04 -15.54 24.81
C MET A 39 -4.34 -14.06 25.10
N ASN A 40 -4.99 -13.34 24.17
CA ASN A 40 -5.16 -11.88 24.22
C ASN A 40 -3.82 -11.13 24.37
N ASP A 41 -2.73 -11.69 23.81
CA ASP A 41 -1.41 -11.07 23.78
C ASP A 41 -1.30 -10.04 22.66
N ASN A 42 -1.80 -8.84 22.93
CA ASN A 42 -1.84 -7.72 21.98
C ASN A 42 -0.42 -7.31 21.53
N ALA A 43 0.59 -7.44 22.39
CA ALA A 43 1.96 -7.06 22.05
C ALA A 43 2.53 -7.99 20.98
N THR A 44 2.36 -9.30 21.13
CA THR A 44 2.78 -10.28 20.11
C THR A 44 1.98 -10.11 18.82
N MET A 45 0.65 -9.92 18.88
CA MET A 45 -0.18 -9.64 17.70
C MET A 45 0.32 -8.42 16.93
N ALA A 46 0.51 -7.28 17.63
CA ALA A 46 1.01 -6.03 17.06
C ALA A 46 2.46 -6.13 16.54
N SER A 47 3.23 -7.12 16.98
CA SER A 47 4.58 -7.37 16.43
C SER A 47 4.58 -8.17 15.14
N MET A 48 3.48 -8.82 14.75
CA MET A 48 3.41 -9.76 13.63
C MET A 48 2.48 -9.31 12.50
N ALA A 49 1.48 -8.49 12.81
CA ALA A 49 0.51 -7.96 11.85
C ALA A 49 0.50 -6.43 11.91
N LEU A 50 0.51 -5.79 10.74
CA LEU A 50 0.44 -4.33 10.64
C LEU A 50 -0.91 -3.82 11.16
N GLU A 51 -1.98 -4.55 10.81
CA GLU A 51 -3.34 -4.31 11.29
C GLU A 51 -3.81 -5.54 12.09
N PRO A 52 -3.48 -5.63 13.40
CA PRO A 52 -3.91 -6.76 14.21
C PRO A 52 -5.43 -6.82 14.32
N ALA A 53 -6.01 -7.99 14.07
CA ALA A 53 -7.43 -8.23 14.24
C ALA A 53 -7.67 -9.12 15.45
N GLN A 54 -8.63 -8.73 16.30
CA GLN A 54 -9.09 -9.55 17.42
C GLN A 54 -10.29 -10.38 16.97
N TRP A 55 -10.19 -11.67 17.21
CA TRP A 55 -11.25 -12.62 16.92
C TRP A 55 -11.44 -13.60 18.04
N ASP A 56 -12.63 -14.14 18.12
CA ASP A 56 -12.92 -15.31 18.93
C ASP A 56 -12.49 -16.55 18.13
N VAL A 57 -11.28 -17.10 18.43
CA VAL A 57 -10.67 -18.21 17.71
C VAL A 57 -10.64 -19.47 18.54
N ALA A 58 -11.42 -20.47 18.17
CA ALA A 58 -11.33 -21.85 18.73
C ALA A 58 -10.19 -22.64 18.05
N SER A 59 -10.17 -22.63 16.71
CA SER A 59 -9.11 -23.26 15.91
C SER A 59 -8.92 -22.53 14.59
N TRP A 60 -7.83 -22.83 13.91
CA TRP A 60 -7.50 -22.30 12.59
C TRP A 60 -6.72 -23.35 11.79
N ASP A 61 -6.79 -23.26 10.47
CA ASP A 61 -5.98 -24.07 9.55
C ASP A 61 -5.62 -23.27 8.29
N ILE A 62 -4.47 -23.62 7.69
CA ILE A 62 -4.04 -23.05 6.41
C ILE A 62 -4.68 -23.87 5.30
N VAL A 63 -5.46 -23.20 4.45
CA VAL A 63 -6.13 -23.78 3.27
C VAL A 63 -5.19 -23.83 2.09
N SER A 64 -4.50 -22.70 1.83
CA SER A 64 -3.55 -22.59 0.73
C SER A 64 -2.49 -21.52 0.98
N VAL A 65 -1.36 -21.68 0.31
CA VAL A 65 -0.26 -20.70 0.26
C VAL A 65 0.10 -20.49 -1.19
N SER A 66 0.12 -19.23 -1.64
CA SER A 66 0.58 -18.91 -3.00
C SER A 66 2.08 -19.12 -3.14
N PRO A 67 2.58 -19.33 -4.37
CA PRO A 67 4.01 -19.21 -4.63
C PRO A 67 4.55 -17.85 -4.18
N GLU A 68 5.79 -17.86 -3.71
CA GLU A 68 6.49 -16.62 -3.37
C GLU A 68 6.77 -15.81 -4.65
N LYS A 69 6.45 -14.51 -4.60
CA LYS A 69 6.82 -13.54 -5.61
C LYS A 69 7.92 -12.65 -5.05
N ILE A 70 8.93 -12.37 -5.86
CA ILE A 70 10.04 -11.47 -5.53
C ILE A 70 10.02 -10.36 -6.58
N GLU A 71 9.77 -9.14 -6.14
CA GLU A 71 9.63 -7.97 -7.01
C GLU A 71 10.48 -6.82 -6.47
N PRO A 72 10.95 -5.90 -7.32
CA PRO A 72 11.62 -4.69 -6.86
C PRO A 72 10.72 -3.89 -5.91
N MET A 73 11.30 -3.29 -4.89
CA MET A 73 10.60 -2.41 -3.96
C MET A 73 9.98 -1.22 -4.71
N THR A 74 8.72 -0.93 -4.44
CA THR A 74 7.95 0.14 -5.12
C THR A 74 8.15 1.51 -4.50
N LEU A 75 8.64 1.60 -3.26
CA LEU A 75 8.73 2.85 -2.50
C LEU A 75 9.53 3.97 -3.20
N PRO A 76 10.68 3.72 -3.87
CA PRO A 76 11.37 4.77 -4.61
C PRO A 76 10.53 5.38 -5.74
N GLY A 77 9.76 4.53 -6.46
CA GLY A 77 8.82 4.98 -7.49
C GLY A 77 7.66 5.81 -6.92
N LEU A 78 7.11 5.38 -5.79
CA LEU A 78 6.04 6.10 -5.09
C LEU A 78 6.53 7.44 -4.52
N THR A 79 7.75 7.49 -3.98
CA THR A 79 8.39 8.72 -3.50
C THR A 79 8.57 9.72 -4.65
N LYS A 80 9.02 9.25 -5.81
CA LYS A 80 9.12 10.09 -7.01
C LYS A 80 7.75 10.61 -7.45
N ALA A 81 6.75 9.74 -7.49
CA ALA A 81 5.37 10.14 -7.85
C ALA A 81 4.78 11.18 -6.88
N GLU A 82 5.05 11.05 -5.57
CA GLU A 82 4.67 12.06 -4.56
C GLU A 82 5.36 13.40 -4.85
N ALA A 83 6.66 13.40 -5.12
CA ALA A 83 7.41 14.62 -5.43
C ALA A 83 6.92 15.30 -6.72
N ASP A 84 6.67 14.52 -7.77
CA ASP A 84 6.15 15.03 -9.05
C ASP A 84 4.73 15.62 -8.88
N ALA A 85 3.86 14.94 -8.14
CA ALA A 85 2.50 15.43 -7.85
C ALA A 85 2.52 16.71 -6.99
N LYS A 86 3.44 16.80 -6.00
CA LYS A 86 3.64 18.01 -5.22
C LYS A 86 4.08 19.17 -6.10
N LYS A 87 5.07 18.96 -6.97
CA LYS A 87 5.55 19.98 -7.90
C LYS A 87 4.43 20.49 -8.82
N ALA A 88 3.57 19.59 -9.31
CA ALA A 88 2.41 19.97 -10.14
C ALA A 88 1.41 20.83 -9.37
N GLN A 89 1.11 20.45 -8.11
CA GLN A 89 0.24 21.22 -7.23
C GLN A 89 0.83 22.60 -6.94
N ASP A 90 2.10 22.68 -6.56
CA ASP A 90 2.78 23.94 -6.26
C ASP A 90 2.82 24.85 -7.50
N GLY A 91 3.04 24.28 -8.69
CA GLY A 91 3.04 24.99 -9.96
C GLY A 91 1.66 25.57 -10.37
N GLN A 92 0.55 24.99 -9.88
CA GLN A 92 -0.80 25.44 -10.17
C GLN A 92 -1.27 26.61 -9.27
N ILE A 93 -0.57 26.90 -8.17
CA ILE A 93 -0.92 27.99 -7.25
C ILE A 93 -0.93 29.33 -7.99
N GLY A 94 0.16 29.69 -8.68
CA GLY A 94 0.28 30.93 -9.42
C GLY A 94 -0.86 31.14 -10.43
N PRO A 95 -1.06 30.25 -11.41
CA PRO A 95 -2.16 30.34 -12.37
C PRO A 95 -3.54 30.52 -11.74
N THR A 96 -3.80 29.86 -10.60
CA THR A 96 -5.09 30.00 -9.91
C THR A 96 -5.23 31.38 -9.26
N MET A 97 -4.17 31.88 -8.61
CA MET A 97 -4.16 33.23 -8.02
C MET A 97 -4.28 34.33 -9.08
N ASP A 98 -3.60 34.18 -10.22
CA ASP A 98 -3.70 35.13 -11.34
C ASP A 98 -5.13 35.17 -11.89
N ALA A 99 -5.76 34.02 -12.06
CA ALA A 99 -7.14 33.93 -12.52
C ALA A 99 -8.13 34.56 -11.52
N ASP A 100 -7.93 34.37 -10.22
CA ASP A 100 -8.72 35.03 -9.16
C ASP A 100 -8.55 36.53 -9.19
N THR A 101 -7.30 37.00 -9.32
CA THR A 101 -7.03 38.47 -9.44
C THR A 101 -7.75 39.08 -10.63
N VAL A 102 -7.70 38.41 -11.80
CA VAL A 102 -8.43 38.91 -13.00
C VAL A 102 -9.93 38.93 -12.76
N LEU A 103 -10.47 37.93 -12.06
CA LEU A 103 -11.91 37.90 -11.72
C LEU A 103 -12.29 39.03 -10.75
N GLN A 104 -11.50 39.30 -9.72
CA GLN A 104 -11.77 40.39 -8.79
C GLN A 104 -11.74 41.75 -9.51
N ASN A 105 -10.71 42.01 -10.34
CA ASN A 105 -10.64 43.25 -11.14
C ASN A 105 -11.83 43.41 -12.07
N ALA A 106 -12.32 42.36 -12.71
CA ALA A 106 -13.50 42.39 -13.57
C ALA A 106 -14.78 42.71 -12.78
N LYS A 107 -14.91 42.19 -11.55
CA LYS A 107 -16.03 42.52 -10.64
C LYS A 107 -15.99 43.98 -10.21
N ASP A 108 -14.82 44.50 -9.87
CA ASP A 108 -14.64 45.92 -9.48
C ASP A 108 -15.00 46.87 -10.67
N GLU A 109 -14.57 46.50 -11.89
CA GLU A 109 -15.00 47.26 -13.12
C GLU A 109 -16.52 47.23 -13.31
N GLN A 110 -17.16 46.10 -13.04
CA GLN A 110 -18.62 45.95 -13.15
C GLN A 110 -19.35 46.86 -12.14
N ASP A 111 -18.85 46.93 -10.89
CA ASP A 111 -19.44 47.74 -9.83
C ASP A 111 -19.32 49.25 -10.11
N LEU A 112 -18.26 49.66 -10.81
CA LEU A 112 -18.00 51.02 -11.22
C LEU A 112 -18.82 51.46 -12.48
N ALA A 113 -19.37 50.49 -13.24
CA ALA A 113 -20.07 50.78 -14.49
C ALA A 113 -21.40 51.53 -14.26
N ARG A 114 -21.57 52.70 -14.86
CA ARG A 114 -22.74 53.58 -14.68
C ARG A 114 -23.81 53.46 -15.75
N SER A 115 -23.41 53.26 -17.02
CA SER A 115 -24.37 53.17 -18.14
C SER A 115 -24.79 51.73 -18.42
N ALA A 116 -25.95 51.52 -19.02
CA ALA A 116 -26.44 50.19 -19.41
C ALA A 116 -25.45 49.44 -20.33
N GLY A 117 -24.88 50.16 -21.33
CA GLY A 117 -23.88 49.59 -22.24
C GLY A 117 -22.59 49.18 -21.52
N ALA A 118 -22.07 50.04 -20.60
CA ALA A 118 -20.90 49.73 -19.81
C ALA A 118 -21.14 48.51 -18.90
N LYS A 119 -22.31 48.40 -18.28
CA LYS A 119 -22.70 47.24 -17.45
C LYS A 119 -22.74 45.96 -18.25
N ALA A 120 -23.25 45.95 -19.47
CA ALA A 120 -23.28 44.76 -20.31
C ALA A 120 -21.88 44.28 -20.71
N VAL A 121 -20.97 45.22 -21.05
CA VAL A 121 -19.57 44.89 -21.35
C VAL A 121 -18.83 44.35 -20.12
N ALA A 122 -19.00 45.01 -18.97
CA ALA A 122 -18.37 44.59 -17.73
C ALA A 122 -18.88 43.20 -17.28
N LYS A 123 -20.19 42.95 -17.42
CA LYS A 123 -20.77 41.63 -17.14
C LYS A 123 -20.09 40.51 -17.97
N LYS A 124 -19.92 40.75 -19.29
CA LYS A 124 -19.24 39.77 -20.16
C LYS A 124 -17.80 39.48 -19.70
N LYS A 125 -17.06 40.53 -19.28
CA LYS A 125 -15.70 40.35 -18.71
C LYS A 125 -15.73 39.49 -17.45
N VAL A 126 -16.68 39.71 -16.54
CA VAL A 126 -16.85 38.90 -15.34
C VAL A 126 -17.17 37.46 -15.70
N ASP A 127 -18.10 37.21 -16.63
CA ASP A 127 -18.49 35.87 -17.04
C ASP A 127 -17.26 35.10 -17.64
N GLU A 128 -16.44 35.77 -18.48
CA GLU A 128 -15.20 35.19 -19.05
C GLU A 128 -14.13 34.95 -17.98
N ALA A 129 -13.91 35.88 -17.06
CA ALA A 129 -12.95 35.75 -15.97
C ALA A 129 -13.37 34.64 -14.99
N GLN A 130 -14.68 34.54 -14.69
CA GLN A 130 -15.22 33.47 -13.85
C GLN A 130 -14.97 32.09 -14.46
N ALA A 131 -15.25 31.92 -15.76
CA ALA A 131 -15.00 30.65 -16.45
C ALA A 131 -13.53 30.26 -16.42
N LYS A 132 -12.61 31.23 -16.54
CA LYS A 132 -11.17 30.99 -16.43
C LYS A 132 -10.79 30.59 -15.02
N TYR A 133 -11.26 31.32 -14.01
CA TYR A 133 -11.01 30.98 -12.60
C TYR A 133 -11.52 29.58 -12.26
N ASP A 134 -12.74 29.24 -12.64
CA ASP A 134 -13.33 27.92 -12.38
C ASP A 134 -12.48 26.80 -12.99
N THR A 135 -11.94 27.04 -14.20
CA THR A 135 -11.04 26.10 -14.89
C THR A 135 -9.74 25.89 -14.10
N GLU A 136 -9.05 26.97 -13.71
CA GLU A 136 -7.79 26.88 -12.98
C GLU A 136 -8.00 26.33 -11.56
N TYR A 137 -9.11 26.67 -10.92
CA TYR A 137 -9.47 26.14 -9.60
C TYR A 137 -9.81 24.64 -9.63
N ALA A 138 -10.47 24.18 -10.71
CA ALA A 138 -10.71 22.74 -10.92
C ALA A 138 -9.40 21.96 -11.06
N LYS A 139 -8.43 22.47 -11.82
CA LYS A 139 -7.08 21.89 -11.93
C LYS A 139 -6.36 21.86 -10.58
N MET A 140 -6.44 22.94 -9.80
CA MET A 140 -5.84 22.99 -8.46
C MET A 140 -6.41 21.89 -7.55
N LYS A 141 -7.74 21.67 -7.58
CA LYS A 141 -8.37 20.58 -6.82
C LYS A 141 -7.88 19.20 -7.27
N GLU A 142 -7.78 19.00 -8.59
CA GLU A 142 -7.27 17.75 -9.15
C GLU A 142 -5.83 17.47 -8.69
N PHE A 143 -4.92 18.43 -8.86
CA PHE A 143 -3.53 18.27 -8.44
C PHE A 143 -3.39 18.06 -6.93
N LYS A 144 -4.19 18.75 -6.13
CA LYS A 144 -4.25 18.51 -4.66
C LYS A 144 -4.66 17.08 -4.34
N THR A 145 -5.66 16.56 -5.03
CA THR A 145 -6.12 15.18 -4.87
C THR A 145 -5.02 14.18 -5.27
N ASN A 146 -4.38 14.42 -6.41
CA ASN A 146 -3.30 13.58 -6.92
C ASN A 146 -2.12 13.55 -5.94
N TYR A 147 -1.70 14.70 -5.41
CA TYR A 147 -0.65 14.76 -4.38
C TYR A 147 -1.05 14.01 -3.10
N THR A 148 -2.28 14.21 -2.62
CA THR A 148 -2.77 13.53 -1.42
C THR A 148 -2.75 12.01 -1.58
N ASN A 149 -3.18 11.51 -2.75
CA ASN A 149 -3.19 10.08 -3.06
C ASN A 149 -1.76 9.53 -3.19
N ALA A 150 -0.88 10.23 -3.90
CA ALA A 150 0.52 9.82 -4.06
C ALA A 150 1.25 9.77 -2.70
N LYS A 151 1.04 10.78 -1.85
CA LYS A 151 1.58 10.82 -0.49
C LYS A 151 1.07 9.66 0.36
N ALA A 152 -0.23 9.38 0.31
CA ALA A 152 -0.82 8.27 1.06
C ALA A 152 -0.25 6.92 0.62
N ALA A 153 -0.07 6.70 -0.70
CA ALA A 153 0.51 5.48 -1.24
C ALA A 153 1.97 5.29 -0.80
N ALA A 154 2.79 6.35 -0.90
CA ALA A 154 4.18 6.30 -0.43
C ALA A 154 4.27 6.03 1.08
N SER A 155 3.46 6.71 1.89
CA SER A 155 3.44 6.51 3.35
C SER A 155 2.96 5.11 3.75
N ALA A 156 1.98 4.55 3.06
CA ALA A 156 1.52 3.19 3.33
C ALA A 156 2.61 2.15 3.05
N GLU A 157 3.30 2.26 1.91
CA GLU A 157 4.40 1.35 1.58
C GLU A 157 5.58 1.50 2.53
N GLU A 158 5.93 2.74 2.92
CA GLU A 158 6.94 3.04 3.92
C GLU A 158 6.65 2.36 5.27
N GLN A 159 5.41 2.44 5.76
CA GLN A 159 4.98 1.80 7.00
C GLN A 159 5.13 0.27 6.94
N ILE A 160 4.74 -0.35 5.81
CA ILE A 160 4.88 -1.80 5.64
C ILE A 160 6.36 -2.20 5.65
N ALA A 161 7.22 -1.45 4.96
CA ALA A 161 8.65 -1.69 4.91
C ALA A 161 9.30 -1.56 6.29
N LEU A 162 9.05 -0.46 7.00
CA LEU A 162 9.54 -0.24 8.38
C LEU A 162 9.09 -1.35 9.32
N PHE A 163 7.83 -1.75 9.23
CA PHE A 163 7.30 -2.81 10.07
C PHE A 163 7.97 -4.16 9.80
N SER A 164 8.24 -4.50 8.52
CA SER A 164 9.00 -5.69 8.15
C SER A 164 10.43 -5.68 8.67
N LEU A 165 11.09 -4.51 8.69
CA LEU A 165 12.42 -4.32 9.27
C LEU A 165 12.41 -4.32 10.82
N GLY A 166 11.25 -4.28 11.45
CA GLY A 166 11.11 -4.15 12.90
C GLY A 166 11.53 -2.78 13.44
N LEU A 167 11.50 -1.77 12.59
CA LEU A 167 11.86 -0.39 12.91
C LEU A 167 10.60 0.47 13.05
N ARG A 168 10.68 1.52 13.87
CA ARG A 168 9.63 2.55 13.94
C ARG A 168 9.90 3.67 12.96
N GLU A 169 11.16 3.96 12.71
CA GLU A 169 11.62 5.05 11.87
C GLU A 169 12.97 4.69 11.26
N LEU A 170 13.19 5.10 10.03
CA LEU A 170 14.47 5.09 9.33
C LEU A 170 14.45 6.23 8.31
N ALA A 171 15.18 7.31 8.59
CA ALA A 171 15.15 8.54 7.79
C ALA A 171 15.46 8.33 6.30
N SER A 172 16.31 7.35 5.97
CA SER A 172 16.72 7.04 4.59
C SER A 172 15.88 5.94 3.93
N ILE A 173 14.80 5.44 4.54
CA ILE A 173 14.10 4.26 3.99
C ILE A 173 13.56 4.49 2.57
N ARG A 174 13.18 5.72 2.24
CA ARG A 174 12.67 6.11 0.91
C ARG A 174 13.74 6.10 -0.17
N ASP A 175 15.02 6.16 0.21
CA ASP A 175 16.17 6.14 -0.70
C ASP A 175 16.74 4.74 -0.86
N LEU A 176 16.32 3.79 -0.02
CA LEU A 176 16.78 2.41 -0.10
C LEU A 176 16.15 1.69 -1.30
N SER A 177 16.91 0.77 -1.86
CA SER A 177 16.47 -0.15 -2.90
C SER A 177 16.57 -1.59 -2.41
N GLY A 178 15.82 -2.47 -3.05
CA GLY A 178 15.83 -3.89 -2.73
C GLY A 178 14.62 -4.60 -3.30
N ASN A 179 14.33 -5.76 -2.74
CA ASN A 179 13.22 -6.60 -3.18
C ASN A 179 12.17 -6.74 -2.09
N VAL A 180 10.94 -6.90 -2.54
CA VAL A 180 9.80 -7.28 -1.72
C VAL A 180 9.46 -8.73 -2.03
N HIS A 181 9.48 -9.55 -1.02
CA HIS A 181 8.97 -10.91 -1.05
C HIS A 181 7.51 -10.89 -0.62
N SER A 182 6.63 -11.47 -1.41
CA SER A 182 5.19 -11.50 -1.12
C SER A 182 4.60 -12.89 -1.30
N LYS A 183 3.63 -13.22 -0.44
CA LYS A 183 2.82 -14.44 -0.49
C LYS A 183 1.42 -14.14 -0.01
N ASP A 184 0.44 -14.83 -0.56
CA ASP A 184 -0.92 -14.85 -0.02
C ASP A 184 -1.17 -16.19 0.69
N VAL A 185 -1.63 -16.13 1.93
CA VAL A 185 -2.02 -17.30 2.69
C VAL A 185 -3.51 -17.25 2.96
N VAL A 186 -4.24 -18.30 2.60
CA VAL A 186 -5.65 -18.43 2.92
C VAL A 186 -5.78 -19.30 4.17
N VAL A 187 -6.50 -18.79 5.17
CA VAL A 187 -6.76 -19.49 6.42
C VAL A 187 -8.25 -19.61 6.67
N ASN A 188 -8.67 -20.75 7.23
CA ASN A 188 -9.98 -20.90 7.85
C ASN A 188 -9.83 -20.65 9.36
N ILE A 189 -10.72 -19.85 9.91
CA ILE A 189 -10.83 -19.58 11.34
C ILE A 189 -12.17 -20.11 11.81
N LYS A 190 -12.15 -21.04 12.76
CA LYS A 190 -13.34 -21.52 13.45
C LYS A 190 -13.49 -20.75 14.77
N THR A 191 -14.63 -20.09 14.93
CA THR A 191 -14.96 -19.39 16.16
C THR A 191 -15.40 -20.36 17.27
N THR A 192 -15.43 -19.91 18.53
CA THR A 192 -15.95 -20.70 19.66
C THR A 192 -17.44 -21.03 19.50
N GLN A 193 -18.17 -20.22 18.71
CA GLN A 193 -19.57 -20.51 18.34
C GLN A 193 -19.70 -21.51 17.18
N GLY A 194 -18.60 -22.06 16.68
CA GLY A 194 -18.58 -23.05 15.61
C GLY A 194 -18.69 -22.50 14.18
N GLN A 195 -18.76 -21.19 13.99
CA GLN A 195 -18.76 -20.58 12.66
C GLN A 195 -17.37 -20.70 12.04
N VAL A 196 -17.30 -20.99 10.74
CA VAL A 196 -16.05 -20.98 9.97
C VAL A 196 -16.05 -19.78 9.04
N LYS A 197 -14.97 -19.00 9.09
CA LYS A 197 -14.74 -17.84 8.23
C LYS A 197 -13.38 -17.97 7.57
N SER A 198 -13.32 -17.68 6.27
CA SER A 198 -12.08 -17.74 5.48
C SER A 198 -11.50 -16.34 5.32
N TYR A 199 -10.18 -16.21 5.45
CA TYR A 199 -9.44 -14.97 5.26
C TYR A 199 -8.22 -15.18 4.39
N ARG A 200 -7.95 -14.23 3.50
CA ARG A 200 -6.68 -14.09 2.80
C ARG A 200 -5.78 -13.18 3.62
N LEU A 201 -4.57 -13.61 3.88
CA LEU A 201 -3.52 -12.91 4.60
C LEU A 201 -2.39 -12.58 3.61
N PRO A 202 -2.34 -11.39 3.01
CA PRO A 202 -1.17 -10.93 2.29
C PRO A 202 0.01 -10.80 3.27
N MET A 203 1.08 -11.52 2.99
CA MET A 203 2.32 -11.49 3.77
C MET A 203 3.44 -10.85 2.96
N ARG A 204 4.28 -10.03 3.58
CA ARG A 204 5.43 -9.38 2.97
C ARG A 204 6.68 -9.47 3.83
N MET A 205 7.83 -9.44 3.15
CA MET A 205 9.15 -9.29 3.75
C MET A 205 10.00 -8.42 2.81
N TYR A 206 10.74 -7.47 3.37
CA TYR A 206 11.55 -6.52 2.58
C TYR A 206 13.03 -6.87 2.71
N GLU A 207 13.65 -7.30 1.63
CA GLU A 207 15.09 -7.48 1.55
C GLU A 207 15.74 -6.19 1.04
N LEU A 208 16.14 -5.30 1.97
CA LEU A 208 16.77 -4.03 1.66
C LEU A 208 18.25 -4.06 1.97
N LYS A 209 18.99 -3.18 1.32
CA LYS A 209 20.42 -2.98 1.55
C LYS A 209 20.67 -1.53 1.93
N ASN A 210 21.58 -1.32 2.87
CA ASN A 210 22.09 0.01 3.18
C ASN A 210 23.13 0.47 2.13
N ASP A 211 23.62 1.70 2.25
CA ASP A 211 24.62 2.29 1.32
C ASP A 211 25.93 1.51 1.27
N ALA A 212 26.26 0.76 2.32
CA ALA A 212 27.42 -0.14 2.37
C ALA A 212 27.14 -1.51 1.71
N GLY A 213 25.96 -1.73 1.13
CA GLY A 213 25.55 -2.99 0.51
C GLY A 213 25.19 -4.11 1.50
N GLN A 214 25.12 -3.80 2.80
CA GLN A 214 24.75 -4.79 3.83
C GLN A 214 23.23 -4.98 3.85
N LYS A 215 22.79 -6.22 3.92
CA LYS A 215 21.36 -6.55 4.07
C LYS A 215 20.86 -6.12 5.45
N LEU A 216 19.73 -5.41 5.47
CA LEU A 216 19.03 -5.08 6.70
C LEU A 216 18.26 -6.31 7.19
N PRO A 217 18.23 -6.58 8.52
CA PRO A 217 17.44 -7.65 9.06
C PRO A 217 15.96 -7.40 8.83
N ALA A 218 15.28 -8.37 8.26
CA ALA A 218 13.87 -8.27 7.95
C ALA A 218 13.12 -9.55 8.33
N ARG A 219 11.81 -9.44 8.47
CA ARG A 219 10.93 -10.54 8.82
C ARG A 219 9.67 -10.54 7.97
N TRP A 220 9.10 -11.71 7.79
CA TRP A 220 7.74 -11.81 7.25
C TRP A 220 6.73 -11.22 8.21
N ILE A 221 5.79 -10.46 7.66
CA ILE A 221 4.70 -9.81 8.39
C ILE A 221 3.37 -10.11 7.70
N ILE A 222 2.29 -10.08 8.46
CA ILE A 222 0.93 -10.08 7.93
C ILE A 222 0.55 -8.61 7.68
N VAL A 223 0.22 -8.26 6.44
CA VAL A 223 -0.14 -6.88 6.11
C VAL A 223 -1.56 -6.57 6.58
N LYS A 224 -2.51 -7.44 6.26
CA LYS A 224 -3.93 -7.30 6.63
C LYS A 224 -4.65 -8.63 6.59
N PHE A 225 -5.92 -8.62 7.01
CA PHE A 225 -6.83 -9.76 6.96
C PHE A 225 -8.01 -9.43 6.06
N GLU A 226 -8.11 -10.08 4.92
CA GLU A 226 -9.15 -9.84 3.92
C GLU A 226 -10.15 -11.00 3.94
N PRO A 227 -11.45 -10.75 4.20
CA PRO A 227 -12.47 -11.80 4.10
C PRO A 227 -12.49 -12.39 2.69
N VAL A 228 -12.54 -13.72 2.61
CA VAL A 228 -12.81 -14.45 1.36
C VAL A 228 -14.31 -14.69 1.29
N VAL A 229 -14.95 -14.10 0.27
CA VAL A 229 -16.39 -14.22 0.02
C VAL A 229 -16.66 -15.46 -0.80
#